data_1364b4031fd9c6e49584a42a777d7073
#
_entry.id   1364b4031fd9c6e49584a42a777d7073
#
_cell.length_a   1.000
_cell.length_b   1.000
_cell.length_c   1.000
_cell.angle_alpha   90.00
_cell.angle_beta   90.00
_cell.angle_gamma   90.00
#
_symmetry.space_group_name_H-M   'P 1'
#
loop_
_entity.id
_entity.type
_entity.pdbx_description
1 polymer ?
#
loop_
_entity_poly.entity_id
_entity_poly.type
_entity_poly.pdbx_seq_one_letter_code
_entity_poly.pdbx_strand_id
1 'polypeptide(L)'
;ATGGPPSARRAALLGAVAGALVAALVATGISVALDDDPATSRSGAVITPVTTSEGALDIQAILAKVQPSVVAIETSQTTSRGVFQGAGSGIVLTKGGLVLTNAHVIGNLGDLTVVLSDGTRHDATLVGASPDDDMAVIQVDGVDDLVPAELGSSSDLRVGDEVIAIGNALNLGGEPTVTRGIVSAKDRDLSAEGVELQGLIQTDAAINPGNSGGPLVNAAGQVVGMNTAIVADAQNLGFSIAIDVARPIIDELESGNGAVTLDQAFLGVSSTDVASLTDDARTQFSIDRDDGAFVTEVVPGSAADDGGLRVGDVIIAIDGTNVTTSSDVRAIVTDHEPGDEVDITVLRDGSEDELTVTLGRRGDES
;
A
#
# COMPACT_ATOMS: atom_id res chain seq x y z
N ALA A 1 -45.79 52.55 -18.61
CA ALA A 1 -45.39 53.06 -17.32
C ALA A 1 -44.40 52.05 -16.68
N THR A 2 -43.16 52.39 -16.71
CA THR A 2 -42.01 51.60 -16.32
C THR A 2 -41.65 51.92 -14.87
N GLY A 3 -41.69 50.91 -13.97
CA GLY A 3 -41.19 51.02 -12.59
C GLY A 3 -39.84 50.31 -12.50
N GLY A 4 -38.76 51.09 -12.28
CA GLY A 4 -37.42 50.56 -12.03
C GLY A 4 -37.22 50.11 -10.54
N PRO A 5 -36.20 49.26 -10.27
CA PRO A 5 -36.01 48.69 -8.95
C PRO A 5 -35.37 49.67 -7.95
N PRO A 6 -35.65 49.52 -6.65
CA PRO A 6 -35.14 50.43 -5.62
C PRO A 6 -33.66 50.18 -5.32
N SER A 7 -32.94 51.28 -5.09
CA SER A 7 -31.50 51.38 -4.93
C SER A 7 -30.96 50.69 -3.66
N ALA A 8 -29.78 50.09 -3.81
CA ALA A 8 -29.00 49.29 -2.86
C ALA A 8 -28.44 50.04 -1.62
N ARG A 9 -29.02 51.18 -1.21
CA ARG A 9 -28.53 51.98 -0.07
C ARG A 9 -29.33 51.83 1.24
N ARG A 10 -30.37 50.99 1.29
CA ARG A 10 -31.17 50.76 2.50
C ARG A 10 -30.95 49.40 3.18
N ALA A 11 -30.12 48.54 2.62
CA ALA A 11 -29.81 47.18 3.21
C ALA A 11 -28.56 47.18 4.10
N ALA A 12 -27.78 48.28 4.16
CA ALA A 12 -26.52 48.32 4.91
C ALA A 12 -26.64 48.82 6.36
N LEU A 13 -27.82 49.17 6.84
CA LEU A 13 -27.99 49.76 8.18
C LEU A 13 -28.72 48.86 9.18
N LEU A 14 -29.13 47.67 8.79
CA LEU A 14 -29.79 46.68 9.67
C LEU A 14 -28.89 45.50 10.07
N GLY A 15 -27.69 45.39 9.53
CA GLY A 15 -26.73 44.34 9.86
C GLY A 15 -25.78 44.64 11.03
N ALA A 16 -25.71 45.90 11.50
CA ALA A 16 -24.71 46.32 12.49
C ALA A 16 -25.16 46.25 13.95
N VAL A 17 -26.43 45.96 14.24
CA VAL A 17 -26.97 45.97 15.61
C VAL A 17 -27.15 44.53 16.18
N ALA A 18 -27.11 43.49 15.35
CA ALA A 18 -27.23 42.11 15.81
C ALA A 18 -25.91 41.43 16.22
N GLY A 19 -24.75 42.04 15.94
CA GLY A 19 -23.43 41.46 16.23
C GLY A 19 -22.84 41.79 17.62
N ALA A 20 -23.44 42.70 18.39
CA ALA A 20 -22.84 43.20 19.63
C ALA A 20 -23.44 42.62 20.93
N LEU A 21 -24.37 41.67 20.85
CA LEU A 21 -25.09 41.14 22.04
C LEU A 21 -24.73 39.68 22.37
N VAL A 22 -23.80 39.03 21.68
CA VAL A 22 -23.36 37.63 21.97
C VAL A 22 -22.00 37.58 22.69
N ALA A 23 -21.30 38.69 22.84
CA ALA A 23 -19.94 38.69 23.44
C ALA A 23 -19.90 39.00 24.96
N ALA A 24 -21.01 39.07 25.67
CA ALA A 24 -21.06 39.54 27.08
C ALA A 24 -21.63 38.52 28.10
N LEU A 25 -21.72 37.23 27.79
CA LEU A 25 -22.33 36.21 28.70
C LEU A 25 -21.47 34.97 28.96
N VAL A 26 -20.14 35.04 28.89
CA VAL A 26 -19.26 33.97 29.34
C VAL A 26 -18.19 34.48 30.30
N ALA A 27 -18.61 35.09 31.41
CA ALA A 27 -17.73 35.41 32.53
C ALA A 27 -18.49 35.43 33.85
N THR A 28 -19.13 34.33 34.22
CA THR A 28 -19.48 34.07 35.64
C THR A 28 -19.43 32.55 35.85
N GLY A 29 -18.47 32.15 36.67
CA GLY A 29 -18.22 30.75 36.97
C GLY A 29 -19.39 30.07 37.69
N ILE A 30 -19.64 28.84 37.31
CA ILE A 30 -20.31 27.87 38.15
C ILE A 30 -19.30 26.75 38.41
N SER A 31 -18.77 26.72 39.61
CA SER A 31 -18.06 25.56 40.14
C SER A 31 -19.12 24.49 40.49
N VAL A 32 -19.23 23.48 39.67
CA VAL A 32 -19.93 22.25 40.06
C VAL A 32 -18.84 21.24 40.44
N ALA A 33 -18.80 20.89 41.73
CA ALA A 33 -18.04 19.76 42.18
C ALA A 33 -18.66 18.50 41.57
N LEU A 34 -17.90 17.79 40.78
CA LEU A 34 -18.20 16.45 40.32
C LEU A 34 -17.30 15.46 41.05
N ASP A 35 -17.93 14.45 41.59
CA ASP A 35 -17.36 13.35 42.33
C ASP A 35 -16.22 12.65 41.53
N ASP A 36 -15.20 12.26 42.27
CA ASP A 36 -14.05 11.44 41.82
C ASP A 36 -14.50 10.05 41.38
N ASP A 37 -14.65 9.85 40.05
CA ASP A 37 -14.46 8.55 39.43
C ASP A 37 -13.05 8.50 38.82
N PRO A 38 -12.24 7.46 39.09
CA PRO A 38 -10.92 7.34 38.50
C PRO A 38 -11.05 6.93 37.04
N ALA A 39 -11.33 7.91 36.18
CA ALA A 39 -11.15 7.73 34.74
C ALA A 39 -9.67 7.43 34.51
N THR A 40 -9.36 6.22 34.05
CA THR A 40 -8.07 5.82 33.54
C THR A 40 -7.63 6.82 32.47
N SER A 41 -6.79 7.75 32.86
CA SER A 41 -6.07 8.62 31.92
C SER A 41 -5.20 7.72 31.06
N ARG A 42 -5.66 7.46 29.85
CA ARG A 42 -4.76 7.00 28.77
C ARG A 42 -3.77 8.15 28.60
N SER A 43 -2.56 7.96 29.09
CA SER A 43 -1.43 8.85 28.80
C SER A 43 -1.13 8.68 27.32
N GLY A 44 -1.78 9.49 26.47
CA GLY A 44 -1.37 9.62 25.08
C GLY A 44 0.10 10.05 25.07
N ALA A 45 0.92 9.37 24.32
CA ALA A 45 2.30 9.75 24.12
C ALA A 45 2.32 11.21 23.62
N VAL A 46 3.01 12.08 24.34
CA VAL A 46 3.19 13.48 23.91
C VAL A 46 4.19 13.47 22.76
N ILE A 47 3.68 13.56 21.54
CA ILE A 47 4.53 13.72 20.35
C ILE A 47 5.17 15.10 20.42
N THR A 48 6.51 15.13 20.55
CA THR A 48 7.26 16.39 20.52
C THR A 48 7.67 16.69 19.08
N PRO A 49 7.07 17.70 18.43
CA PRO A 49 7.41 18.04 17.05
C PRO A 49 8.83 18.62 16.96
N VAL A 50 9.52 18.29 15.88
CA VAL A 50 10.80 18.91 15.51
C VAL A 50 10.49 20.24 14.82
N THR A 51 10.77 21.35 15.48
CA THR A 51 10.42 22.69 15.00
C THR A 51 11.64 23.58 14.86
N THR A 52 11.58 24.53 13.92
CA THR A 52 12.55 25.63 13.82
C THR A 52 12.43 26.59 15.02
N SER A 53 13.38 27.52 15.17
CA SER A 53 13.35 28.56 16.21
C SER A 53 12.11 29.45 16.11
N GLU A 54 11.41 29.49 14.98
CA GLU A 54 10.17 30.24 14.74
C GLU A 54 8.92 29.39 14.98
N GLY A 55 9.05 28.12 15.39
CA GLY A 55 7.95 27.21 15.65
C GLY A 55 7.38 26.50 14.40
N ALA A 56 7.97 26.71 13.22
CA ALA A 56 7.61 25.96 12.01
C ALA A 56 8.24 24.56 12.04
N LEU A 57 7.61 23.59 11.33
CA LEU A 57 8.14 22.24 11.19
C LEU A 57 9.52 22.26 10.51
N ASP A 58 10.54 21.69 11.17
CA ASP A 58 11.89 21.61 10.60
C ASP A 58 12.03 20.34 9.74
N ILE A 59 11.63 20.50 8.46
CA ILE A 59 11.67 19.41 7.49
C ILE A 59 13.10 18.87 7.30
N GLN A 60 14.12 19.73 7.32
CA GLN A 60 15.51 19.31 7.13
C GLN A 60 16.01 18.43 8.30
N ALA A 61 15.65 18.82 9.53
CA ALA A 61 15.98 18.01 10.71
C ALA A 61 15.24 16.67 10.71
N ILE A 62 13.96 16.64 10.30
CA ILE A 62 13.18 15.41 10.16
C ILE A 62 13.82 14.51 9.09
N LEU A 63 14.19 15.06 7.93
CA LEU A 63 14.86 14.31 6.87
C LEU A 63 16.20 13.74 7.34
N ALA A 64 17.03 14.52 8.00
CA ALA A 64 18.31 14.05 8.52
C ALA A 64 18.15 12.86 9.49
N LYS A 65 17.02 12.83 10.23
CA LYS A 65 16.68 11.71 11.13
C LYS A 65 16.19 10.49 10.36
N VAL A 66 15.33 10.66 9.36
CA VAL A 66 14.59 9.57 8.72
C VAL A 66 15.31 9.00 7.50
N GLN A 67 16.01 9.83 6.73
CA GLN A 67 16.68 9.43 5.48
C GLN A 67 17.56 8.18 5.59
N PRO A 68 18.35 7.98 6.69
CA PRO A 68 19.16 6.76 6.81
C PRO A 68 18.34 5.47 6.87
N SER A 69 17.04 5.56 7.21
CA SER A 69 16.12 4.43 7.32
C SER A 69 15.27 4.22 6.06
N VAL A 70 15.49 5.01 4.98
CA VAL A 70 14.75 4.92 3.73
C VAL A 70 15.67 4.41 2.64
N VAL A 71 15.27 3.35 1.98
CA VAL A 71 16.03 2.71 0.90
C VAL A 71 15.28 2.80 -0.42
N ALA A 72 16.04 2.73 -1.54
CA ALA A 72 15.44 2.46 -2.83
C ALA A 72 15.42 0.96 -3.08
N ILE A 73 14.36 0.47 -3.70
CA ILE A 73 14.21 -0.92 -4.13
C ILE A 73 14.09 -0.90 -5.64
N GLU A 74 14.95 -1.66 -6.29
CA GLU A 74 14.95 -1.87 -7.71
C GLU A 74 14.67 -3.35 -7.98
N THR A 75 13.74 -3.62 -8.87
CA THR A 75 13.41 -4.97 -9.31
C THR A 75 13.73 -5.10 -10.79
N SER A 76 14.28 -6.24 -11.20
CA SER A 76 14.50 -6.52 -12.61
C SER A 76 14.09 -7.95 -12.92
N GLN A 77 13.25 -8.10 -13.95
CA GLN A 77 12.83 -9.39 -14.46
C GLN A 77 13.16 -9.48 -15.95
N THR A 78 13.90 -10.50 -16.33
CA THR A 78 14.20 -10.78 -17.74
C THR A 78 13.18 -11.78 -18.26
N THR A 79 12.38 -11.37 -19.22
CA THR A 79 11.39 -12.24 -19.89
C THR A 79 11.72 -12.37 -21.37
N SER A 80 11.05 -13.30 -22.06
CA SER A 80 11.17 -13.44 -23.53
C SER A 80 10.76 -12.17 -24.32
N ARG A 81 10.05 -11.22 -23.67
CA ARG A 81 9.60 -9.93 -24.24
C ARG A 81 10.54 -8.77 -23.93
N GLY A 82 11.54 -8.96 -23.06
CA GLY A 82 12.49 -7.94 -22.66
C GLY A 82 12.75 -7.91 -21.15
N VAL A 83 13.54 -6.91 -20.73
CA VAL A 83 13.81 -6.66 -19.30
C VAL A 83 12.76 -5.69 -18.78
N PHE A 84 11.98 -6.12 -17.79
CA PHE A 84 11.09 -5.25 -17.02
C PHE A 84 11.84 -4.77 -15.79
N GLN A 85 11.66 -3.49 -15.46
CA GLN A 85 12.27 -2.86 -14.29
C GLN A 85 11.19 -2.17 -13.49
N GLY A 86 11.14 -2.50 -12.20
CA GLY A 86 10.33 -1.80 -11.21
C GLY A 86 11.21 -1.00 -10.27
N ALA A 87 10.65 0.01 -9.64
CA ALA A 87 11.33 0.77 -8.62
C ALA A 87 10.34 1.29 -7.58
N GLY A 88 10.75 1.24 -6.33
CA GLY A 88 10.00 1.74 -5.19
C GLY A 88 10.92 2.12 -4.04
N SER A 89 10.33 2.31 -2.89
CA SER A 89 11.03 2.64 -1.65
C SER A 89 10.82 1.56 -0.61
N GLY A 90 11.66 1.58 0.43
CA GLY A 90 11.51 0.71 1.59
C GLY A 90 11.85 1.41 2.89
N ILE A 91 11.38 0.85 3.98
CA ILE A 91 11.57 1.30 5.35
C ILE A 91 12.40 0.27 6.10
N VAL A 92 13.58 0.65 6.56
CA VAL A 92 14.44 -0.24 7.36
C VAL A 92 13.78 -0.52 8.70
N LEU A 93 13.52 -1.79 9.00
CA LEU A 93 12.92 -2.24 10.26
C LEU A 93 13.97 -2.63 11.30
N THR A 94 15.07 -3.25 10.86
CA THR A 94 16.11 -3.76 11.77
C THR A 94 17.51 -3.40 11.28
N LYS A 95 18.47 -3.40 12.20
CA LYS A 95 19.91 -3.23 11.87
C LYS A 95 20.44 -4.33 10.97
N GLY A 96 19.87 -5.54 11.09
CA GLY A 96 20.26 -6.72 10.32
C GLY A 96 19.68 -6.76 8.92
N GLY A 97 19.01 -5.69 8.45
CA GLY A 97 18.61 -5.57 7.04
C GLY A 97 17.19 -5.99 6.72
N LEU A 98 16.30 -6.20 7.69
CA LEU A 98 14.87 -6.33 7.37
C LEU A 98 14.31 -4.98 6.91
N VAL A 99 13.59 -4.99 5.80
CA VAL A 99 13.03 -3.82 5.15
C VAL A 99 11.58 -4.10 4.78
N LEU A 100 10.69 -3.17 5.17
CA LEU A 100 9.28 -3.15 4.79
C LEU A 100 9.10 -2.40 3.48
N THR A 101 8.26 -2.90 2.60
CA THR A 101 7.86 -2.24 1.34
C THR A 101 6.46 -2.68 0.92
N ASN A 102 5.94 -2.18 -0.20
CA ASN A 102 4.70 -2.67 -0.78
C ASN A 102 4.91 -3.97 -1.57
N ALA A 103 3.89 -4.85 -1.57
CA ALA A 103 3.92 -6.07 -2.37
C ALA A 103 4.00 -5.77 -3.88
N HIS A 104 3.29 -4.74 -4.37
CA HIS A 104 3.35 -4.34 -5.77
C HIS A 104 4.74 -3.79 -6.20
N VAL A 105 5.56 -3.28 -5.26
CA VAL A 105 6.94 -2.82 -5.55
C VAL A 105 7.84 -3.99 -5.89
N ILE A 106 7.71 -5.12 -5.17
CA ILE A 106 8.50 -6.32 -5.44
C ILE A 106 7.97 -7.11 -6.63
N GLY A 107 6.71 -6.89 -7.03
CA GLY A 107 6.08 -7.47 -8.22
C GLY A 107 6.15 -9.01 -8.27
N ASN A 108 6.24 -9.54 -9.48
CA ASN A 108 6.42 -10.98 -9.71
C ASN A 108 7.89 -11.38 -9.62
N LEU A 109 8.48 -11.22 -8.44
CA LEU A 109 9.82 -11.65 -8.03
C LEU A 109 10.83 -11.87 -9.17
N GLY A 110 11.55 -10.82 -9.51
CA GLY A 110 12.82 -10.90 -10.23
C GLY A 110 13.98 -10.68 -9.26
N ASP A 111 15.15 -10.30 -9.78
CA ASP A 111 16.27 -9.88 -8.94
C ASP A 111 15.87 -8.63 -8.13
N LEU A 112 16.02 -8.68 -6.82
CA LEU A 112 15.81 -7.56 -5.91
C LEU A 112 17.14 -6.91 -5.56
N THR A 113 17.27 -5.63 -5.82
CA THR A 113 18.43 -4.84 -5.39
C THR A 113 17.95 -3.70 -4.51
N VAL A 114 18.55 -3.58 -3.33
CA VAL A 114 18.32 -2.47 -2.40
C VAL A 114 19.48 -1.48 -2.49
N VAL A 115 19.16 -0.20 -2.69
CA VAL A 115 20.12 0.90 -2.68
C VAL A 115 19.96 1.68 -1.38
N LEU A 116 20.99 1.67 -0.56
CA LEU A 116 21.01 2.36 0.72
C LEU A 116 21.16 3.89 0.55
N SER A 117 20.95 4.63 1.62
CA SER A 117 21.04 6.10 1.61
C SER A 117 22.44 6.64 1.26
N ASP A 118 23.49 5.83 1.43
CA ASP A 118 24.85 6.16 1.03
C ASP A 118 25.20 5.80 -0.43
N GLY A 119 24.21 5.24 -1.17
CA GLY A 119 24.33 4.80 -2.55
C GLY A 119 24.91 3.39 -2.74
N THR A 120 25.23 2.67 -1.67
CA THR A 120 25.67 1.27 -1.78
C THR A 120 24.50 0.37 -2.21
N ARG A 121 24.82 -0.66 -2.99
CA ARG A 121 23.86 -1.59 -3.59
C ARG A 121 24.05 -2.97 -2.98
N HIS A 122 22.97 -3.58 -2.58
CA HIS A 122 22.93 -4.90 -1.97
C HIS A 122 21.84 -5.74 -2.63
N ASP A 123 22.10 -7.02 -2.78
CA ASP A 123 21.07 -7.97 -3.15
C ASP A 123 20.11 -8.16 -1.97
N ALA A 124 18.88 -8.53 -2.26
CA ALA A 124 17.89 -8.79 -1.22
C ALA A 124 17.02 -9.99 -1.58
N THR A 125 16.46 -10.62 -0.56
CA THR A 125 15.57 -11.76 -0.70
C THR A 125 14.23 -11.49 -0.04
N LEU A 126 13.15 -12.05 -0.58
CA LEU A 126 11.82 -11.97 0.04
C LEU A 126 11.82 -12.80 1.32
N VAL A 127 11.34 -12.23 2.42
CA VAL A 127 11.02 -12.94 3.65
C VAL A 127 9.57 -13.40 3.63
N GLY A 128 8.66 -12.50 3.25
CA GLY A 128 7.25 -12.78 3.10
C GLY A 128 6.50 -11.60 2.51
N ALA A 129 5.35 -11.87 1.89
CA ALA A 129 4.46 -10.84 1.39
C ALA A 129 3.00 -11.17 1.68
N SER A 130 2.20 -10.12 1.81
CA SER A 130 0.75 -10.14 1.81
C SER A 130 0.25 -9.24 0.68
N PRO A 131 0.00 -9.79 -0.52
CA PRO A 131 -0.49 -9.01 -1.65
C PRO A 131 -1.85 -8.34 -1.39
N ASP A 132 -2.70 -8.98 -0.58
CA ASP A 132 -4.03 -8.45 -0.25
C ASP A 132 -3.95 -7.20 0.65
N ASP A 133 -2.89 -7.09 1.46
CA ASP A 133 -2.59 -5.92 2.29
C ASP A 133 -1.58 -4.97 1.61
N ASP A 134 -1.12 -5.30 0.40
CA ASP A 134 -0.06 -4.60 -0.33
C ASP A 134 1.22 -4.42 0.50
N MET A 135 1.64 -5.46 1.22
CA MET A 135 2.81 -5.43 2.11
C MET A 135 3.80 -6.53 1.78
N ALA A 136 5.09 -6.24 1.92
CA ALA A 136 6.17 -7.20 1.82
C ALA A 136 7.30 -6.86 2.78
N VAL A 137 7.96 -7.90 3.30
CA VAL A 137 9.21 -7.80 4.06
C VAL A 137 10.30 -8.49 3.28
N ILE A 138 11.42 -7.81 3.08
CA ILE A 138 12.61 -8.32 2.41
C ILE A 138 13.81 -8.28 3.33
N GLN A 139 14.76 -9.18 3.12
CA GLN A 139 16.04 -9.23 3.82
C GLN A 139 17.14 -8.71 2.87
N VAL A 140 17.82 -7.66 3.27
CA VAL A 140 19.01 -7.13 2.58
C VAL A 140 20.23 -7.94 2.96
N ASP A 141 21.01 -8.39 1.98
CA ASP A 141 22.16 -9.25 2.20
C ASP A 141 23.41 -8.45 2.56
N GLY A 142 24.23 -9.02 3.44
CA GLY A 142 25.55 -8.50 3.76
C GLY A 142 25.56 -7.19 4.56
N VAL A 143 24.50 -6.91 5.31
CA VAL A 143 24.37 -5.72 6.18
C VAL A 143 24.11 -6.12 7.62
N ASP A 144 24.66 -5.36 8.58
CA ASP A 144 24.50 -5.62 10.04
C ASP A 144 24.37 -4.34 10.90
N ASP A 145 24.45 -3.17 10.31
CA ASP A 145 24.42 -1.89 11.03
C ASP A 145 23.57 -0.81 10.31
N LEU A 146 22.46 -1.23 9.71
CA LEU A 146 21.49 -0.27 9.16
C LEU A 146 20.85 0.55 10.30
N VAL A 147 20.30 1.71 9.94
CA VAL A 147 19.57 2.58 10.87
C VAL A 147 18.09 2.26 10.79
N PRO A 148 17.47 1.58 11.78
CA PRO A 148 16.04 1.31 11.76
C PRO A 148 15.22 2.58 11.88
N ALA A 149 14.08 2.62 11.20
CA ALA A 149 13.10 3.69 11.35
C ALA A 149 12.46 3.65 12.74
N GLU A 150 12.19 4.82 13.30
CA GLU A 150 11.39 4.92 14.51
C GLU A 150 9.90 4.82 14.15
N LEU A 151 9.26 3.71 14.53
CA LEU A 151 7.83 3.50 14.28
C LEU A 151 7.01 4.22 15.35
N GLY A 152 6.15 5.15 14.93
CA GLY A 152 5.18 5.86 15.76
C GLY A 152 3.87 5.08 15.94
N SER A 153 2.77 5.79 16.15
CA SER A 153 1.40 5.25 16.17
C SER A 153 0.49 6.04 15.24
N SER A 154 -0.22 5.34 14.38
CA SER A 154 -1.23 5.94 13.50
C SER A 154 -2.53 6.25 14.24
N SER A 155 -2.80 5.59 15.36
CA SER A 155 -3.97 5.86 16.19
C SER A 155 -3.91 7.24 16.86
N ASP A 156 -2.70 7.75 17.15
CA ASP A 156 -2.50 9.07 17.75
C ASP A 156 -2.71 10.24 16.77
N LEU A 157 -2.71 9.97 15.46
CA LEU A 157 -2.92 11.00 14.43
C LEU A 157 -4.34 11.56 14.48
N ARG A 158 -4.44 12.84 14.16
CA ARG A 158 -5.71 13.56 13.98
C ARG A 158 -5.77 14.18 12.59
N VAL A 159 -6.96 14.31 12.06
CA VAL A 159 -7.18 15.06 10.82
C VAL A 159 -6.67 16.50 11.01
N GLY A 160 -5.83 16.94 10.07
CA GLY A 160 -5.13 18.24 10.12
C GLY A 160 -3.70 18.15 10.67
N ASP A 161 -3.25 17.04 11.25
CA ASP A 161 -1.86 16.87 11.67
C ASP A 161 -0.94 16.87 10.45
N GLU A 162 0.21 17.54 10.53
CA GLU A 162 1.20 17.59 9.45
C GLU A 162 1.92 16.27 9.29
N VAL A 163 2.08 15.85 8.04
CA VAL A 163 2.80 14.63 7.64
C VAL A 163 3.72 14.89 6.47
N ILE A 164 4.78 14.08 6.37
CA ILE A 164 5.77 14.13 5.30
C ILE A 164 5.86 12.73 4.70
N ALA A 165 5.63 12.61 3.40
CA ALA A 165 5.89 11.40 2.66
C ALA A 165 7.30 11.46 2.07
N ILE A 166 8.05 10.37 2.25
CA ILE A 166 9.44 10.26 1.81
C ILE A 166 9.57 9.02 0.92
N GLY A 167 10.30 9.15 -0.18
CA GLY A 167 10.60 8.04 -1.07
C GLY A 167 11.96 8.20 -1.73
N ASN A 168 12.56 7.08 -2.15
CA ASN A 168 13.89 7.07 -2.77
C ASN A 168 13.92 6.27 -4.08
N ALA A 169 12.78 5.98 -4.70
CA ALA A 169 12.75 5.25 -5.96
C ALA A 169 13.37 6.09 -7.10
N LEU A 170 13.86 5.37 -8.09
CA LEU A 170 14.51 5.89 -9.30
C LEU A 170 15.95 6.38 -9.12
N ASN A 171 16.48 6.40 -7.91
CA ASN A 171 17.89 6.79 -7.65
C ASN A 171 18.40 7.92 -8.62
N LEU A 172 17.58 8.95 -8.79
CA LEU A 172 17.82 10.04 -9.75
C LEU A 172 18.99 10.94 -9.36
N GLY A 173 19.83 10.49 -8.41
CA GLY A 173 21.05 11.22 -8.04
C GLY A 173 21.10 11.71 -6.60
N GLY A 174 20.76 10.87 -5.64
CA GLY A 174 21.29 11.00 -4.28
C GLY A 174 20.37 11.52 -3.19
N GLU A 175 19.32 12.27 -3.45
CA GLU A 175 18.40 12.72 -2.39
C GLU A 175 16.99 12.14 -2.58
N PRO A 176 16.33 11.70 -1.48
CA PRO A 176 14.98 11.17 -1.54
C PRO A 176 13.98 12.24 -1.99
N THR A 177 12.92 11.81 -2.66
CA THR A 177 11.74 12.65 -2.92
C THR A 177 10.98 12.88 -1.63
N VAL A 178 10.62 14.14 -1.36
CA VAL A 178 9.94 14.55 -0.14
C VAL A 178 8.73 15.39 -0.49
N THR A 179 7.57 15.01 0.02
CA THR A 179 6.35 15.79 -0.11
C THR A 179 5.74 16.02 1.27
N ARG A 180 5.15 17.19 1.49
CA ARG A 180 4.50 17.59 2.74
C ARG A 180 3.01 17.77 2.52
N GLY A 181 2.23 17.37 3.49
CA GLY A 181 0.79 17.56 3.54
C GLY A 181 0.26 17.42 4.96
N ILE A 182 -1.02 17.12 5.05
CA ILE A 182 -1.71 16.84 6.31
C ILE A 182 -2.45 15.51 6.23
N VAL A 183 -2.81 14.96 7.36
CA VAL A 183 -3.81 13.90 7.47
C VAL A 183 -5.16 14.47 7.04
N SER A 184 -5.67 14.06 5.89
CA SER A 184 -6.97 14.51 5.36
C SER A 184 -8.13 13.66 5.90
N ALA A 185 -7.89 12.36 6.13
CA ALA A 185 -8.82 11.43 6.77
C ALA A 185 -8.07 10.22 7.33
N LYS A 186 -8.76 9.41 8.14
CA LYS A 186 -8.26 8.14 8.71
C LYS A 186 -9.28 7.05 8.46
N ASP A 187 -8.85 5.82 8.68
CA ASP A 187 -9.70 4.62 8.63
C ASP A 187 -10.50 4.54 7.30
N ARG A 188 -9.76 4.77 6.18
CA ARG A 188 -10.31 4.65 4.83
C ARG A 188 -10.10 3.24 4.31
N ASP A 189 -11.16 2.69 3.72
CA ASP A 189 -11.11 1.44 2.98
C ASP A 189 -11.14 1.75 1.49
N LEU A 190 -10.31 1.08 0.71
CA LEU A 190 -10.19 1.25 -0.73
C LEU A 190 -10.24 -0.13 -1.41
N SER A 191 -11.06 -0.23 -2.45
CA SER A 191 -11.00 -1.33 -3.42
C SER A 191 -10.47 -0.79 -4.73
N ALA A 192 -9.30 -1.22 -5.16
CA ALA A 192 -8.68 -0.83 -6.41
C ALA A 192 -7.91 -2.01 -7.01
N GLU A 193 -8.08 -2.26 -8.31
CA GLU A 193 -7.32 -3.26 -9.08
C GLU A 193 -7.32 -4.69 -8.47
N GLY A 194 -8.42 -5.05 -7.76
CA GLY A 194 -8.55 -6.37 -7.12
C GLY A 194 -7.90 -6.48 -5.73
N VAL A 195 -7.40 -5.37 -5.18
CA VAL A 195 -6.85 -5.28 -3.83
C VAL A 195 -7.83 -4.50 -2.95
N GLU A 196 -8.13 -5.00 -1.75
CA GLU A 196 -8.95 -4.33 -0.74
C GLU A 196 -8.08 -3.89 0.43
N LEU A 197 -7.69 -2.63 0.46
CA LEU A 197 -6.91 -2.05 1.55
C LEU A 197 -7.82 -1.42 2.59
N GLN A 198 -7.58 -1.73 3.86
CA GLN A 198 -8.37 -1.26 5.00
C GLN A 198 -7.55 -0.37 5.93
N GLY A 199 -8.24 0.54 6.63
CA GLY A 199 -7.63 1.36 7.67
C GLY A 199 -6.57 2.32 7.17
N LEU A 200 -6.69 2.83 5.95
CA LEU A 200 -5.72 3.73 5.34
C LEU A 200 -5.76 5.14 5.93
N ILE A 201 -4.59 5.79 5.97
CA ILE A 201 -4.44 7.22 6.17
C ILE A 201 -4.57 7.90 4.79
N GLN A 202 -5.51 8.82 4.66
CA GLN A 202 -5.62 9.72 3.51
C GLN A 202 -4.84 11.01 3.78
N THR A 203 -4.04 11.46 2.82
CA THR A 203 -3.24 12.69 2.91
C THR A 203 -3.30 13.48 1.60
N ASP A 204 -3.06 14.78 1.66
CA ASP A 204 -2.82 15.66 0.51
C ASP A 204 -1.32 15.80 0.19
N ALA A 205 -0.43 15.17 0.97
CA ALA A 205 0.95 14.97 0.55
C ALA A 205 0.96 14.18 -0.77
N ALA A 206 1.69 14.66 -1.78
CA ALA A 206 1.71 14.01 -3.08
C ALA A 206 2.36 12.61 -2.98
N ILE A 207 1.57 11.56 -3.20
CA ILE A 207 2.01 10.19 -3.34
C ILE A 207 2.06 9.87 -4.85
N ASN A 208 3.22 9.44 -5.32
CA ASN A 208 3.48 9.14 -6.73
C ASN A 208 4.31 7.85 -6.82
N PRO A 209 4.36 7.21 -8.01
CA PRO A 209 5.35 6.17 -8.26
C PRO A 209 6.74 6.68 -7.85
N GLY A 210 7.37 5.95 -6.90
CA GLY A 210 8.67 6.34 -6.37
C GLY A 210 8.70 6.59 -4.87
N ASN A 211 7.61 7.02 -4.24
CA ASN A 211 7.53 6.99 -2.78
C ASN A 211 6.65 5.84 -2.22
N SER A 212 6.06 5.01 -3.11
CA SER A 212 5.45 3.73 -2.71
C SER A 212 6.45 2.85 -1.96
N GLY A 213 6.02 2.27 -0.84
CA GLY A 213 6.84 1.50 0.08
C GLY A 213 7.68 2.35 1.04
N GLY A 214 7.82 3.65 0.80
CA GLY A 214 8.48 4.59 1.69
C GLY A 214 7.59 5.07 2.83
N PRO A 215 8.17 5.71 3.87
CA PRO A 215 7.42 6.13 5.04
C PRO A 215 6.58 7.39 4.82
N LEU A 216 5.40 7.41 5.47
CA LEU A 216 4.71 8.61 5.90
C LEU A 216 5.12 8.88 7.35
N VAL A 217 5.70 10.06 7.62
CA VAL A 217 6.18 10.40 8.97
C VAL A 217 5.43 11.58 9.57
N ASN A 218 5.31 11.57 10.90
CA ASN A 218 4.75 12.67 11.67
C ASN A 218 5.78 13.80 11.91
N ALA A 219 5.36 14.84 12.60
CA ALA A 219 6.19 16.01 12.95
C ALA A 219 7.40 15.67 13.86
N ALA A 220 7.47 14.49 14.47
CA ALA A 220 8.61 14.02 15.26
C ALA A 220 9.57 13.14 14.42
N GLY A 221 9.28 12.91 13.14
CA GLY A 221 10.04 12.00 12.27
C GLY A 221 9.83 10.53 12.62
N GLN A 222 8.67 10.17 13.15
CA GLN A 222 8.28 8.79 13.41
C GLN A 222 7.38 8.31 12.26
N VAL A 223 7.59 7.08 11.82
CA VAL A 223 6.78 6.44 10.78
C VAL A 223 5.38 6.16 11.32
N VAL A 224 4.38 6.74 10.69
CA VAL A 224 2.96 6.57 11.02
C VAL A 224 2.19 5.84 9.93
N GLY A 225 2.81 5.61 8.78
CA GLY A 225 2.26 4.81 7.69
C GLY A 225 3.31 4.48 6.63
N MET A 226 2.96 3.56 5.73
CA MET A 226 3.71 3.22 4.53
C MET A 226 2.92 3.74 3.31
N ASN A 227 3.56 4.55 2.46
CA ASN A 227 2.92 5.14 1.29
C ASN A 227 2.56 4.06 0.26
N THR A 228 1.38 4.16 -0.34
CA THR A 228 0.96 3.30 -1.46
C THR A 228 0.34 4.13 -2.58
N ALA A 229 0.78 3.91 -3.82
CA ALA A 229 0.33 4.65 -5.02
C ALA A 229 -0.65 3.83 -5.88
N ILE A 230 -1.37 2.87 -5.29
CA ILE A 230 -2.32 2.00 -6.02
C ILE A 230 -3.47 2.79 -6.67
N VAL A 231 -3.75 4.01 -6.23
CA VAL A 231 -4.85 4.83 -6.78
C VAL A 231 -4.28 5.95 -7.66
N ALA A 232 -3.94 5.62 -8.90
CA ALA A 232 -3.28 6.54 -9.84
C ALA A 232 -4.18 7.70 -10.33
N ASP A 233 -5.51 7.57 -10.32
CA ASP A 233 -6.44 8.54 -10.94
C ASP A 233 -7.01 9.60 -9.98
N ALA A 234 -6.66 9.56 -8.69
CA ALA A 234 -7.17 10.50 -7.71
C ALA A 234 -6.24 11.72 -7.57
N GLN A 235 -6.53 12.80 -8.29
CA GLN A 235 -5.77 14.05 -8.17
C GLN A 235 -5.80 14.59 -6.73
N ASN A 236 -4.63 14.83 -6.14
CA ASN A 236 -4.44 15.34 -4.77
C ASN A 236 -4.99 14.43 -3.65
N LEU A 237 -5.10 13.14 -3.89
CA LEU A 237 -5.41 12.14 -2.86
C LEU A 237 -4.24 11.15 -2.77
N GLY A 238 -3.53 11.20 -1.67
CA GLY A 238 -2.51 10.21 -1.32
C GLY A 238 -3.06 9.26 -0.25
N PHE A 239 -2.58 8.01 -0.27
CA PHE A 239 -2.94 7.01 0.73
C PHE A 239 -1.68 6.37 1.30
N SER A 240 -1.76 6.02 2.58
CA SER A 240 -0.71 5.28 3.27
C SER A 240 -1.34 4.21 4.15
N ILE A 241 -0.80 3.00 4.13
CA ILE A 241 -1.18 1.92 5.03
C ILE A 241 -0.78 2.35 6.43
N ALA A 242 -1.74 2.40 7.36
CA ALA A 242 -1.49 2.86 8.72
C ALA A 242 -0.52 1.93 9.45
N ILE A 243 0.47 2.49 10.17
CA ILE A 243 1.52 1.66 10.79
C ILE A 243 0.97 0.70 11.86
N ASP A 244 -0.11 1.07 12.56
CA ASP A 244 -0.72 0.21 13.56
C ASP A 244 -1.49 -0.96 12.92
N VAL A 245 -1.96 -0.83 11.65
CA VAL A 245 -2.48 -1.92 10.82
C VAL A 245 -1.34 -2.79 10.29
N ALA A 246 -0.24 -2.16 9.89
CA ALA A 246 0.92 -2.86 9.33
C ALA A 246 1.66 -3.74 10.36
N ARG A 247 1.75 -3.35 11.64
CA ARG A 247 2.54 -4.07 12.66
C ARG A 247 2.24 -5.55 12.78
N PRO A 248 0.97 -5.99 12.99
CA PRO A 248 0.68 -7.42 13.10
C PRO A 248 1.03 -8.19 11.81
N ILE A 249 0.86 -7.56 10.65
CA ILE A 249 1.21 -8.17 9.36
C ILE A 249 2.75 -8.29 9.25
N ILE A 250 3.52 -7.27 9.66
CA ILE A 250 4.99 -7.32 9.70
C ILE A 250 5.44 -8.49 10.58
N ASP A 251 4.90 -8.63 11.80
CA ASP A 251 5.25 -9.70 12.74
C ASP A 251 4.95 -11.09 12.15
N GLU A 252 3.86 -11.22 11.39
CA GLU A 252 3.48 -12.44 10.67
C GLU A 252 4.46 -12.74 9.53
N LEU A 253 4.78 -11.75 8.69
CA LEU A 253 5.72 -11.88 7.59
C LEU A 253 7.14 -12.22 8.08
N GLU A 254 7.60 -11.59 9.16
CA GLU A 254 8.91 -11.87 9.77
C GLU A 254 9.01 -13.30 10.31
N SER A 255 7.90 -13.88 10.77
CA SER A 255 7.86 -15.27 11.27
C SER A 255 7.79 -16.32 10.15
N GLY A 256 7.73 -15.89 8.88
CA GLY A 256 7.61 -16.78 7.73
C GLY A 256 6.19 -17.30 7.49
N ASN A 257 5.19 -16.74 8.18
CA ASN A 257 3.77 -17.12 8.01
C ASN A 257 3.02 -16.24 7.01
N GLY A 258 3.75 -15.49 6.18
CA GLY A 258 3.14 -14.62 5.17
C GLY A 258 2.37 -15.42 4.11
N ALA A 259 1.35 -14.78 3.52
CA ALA A 259 0.55 -15.35 2.42
C ALA A 259 1.40 -15.72 1.19
N VAL A 260 2.63 -15.18 1.09
CA VAL A 260 3.58 -15.47 0.02
C VAL A 260 4.99 -15.58 0.59
N THR A 261 5.59 -16.75 0.48
CA THR A 261 7.02 -16.99 0.79
C THR A 261 7.70 -17.61 -0.43
N LEU A 262 9.04 -17.57 -0.50
CA LEU A 262 9.79 -18.18 -1.59
C LEU A 262 9.60 -19.71 -1.66
N ASP A 263 9.22 -20.34 -0.56
CA ASP A 263 9.05 -21.80 -0.44
C ASP A 263 7.60 -22.24 -0.68
N GLN A 264 6.76 -21.38 -1.22
CA GLN A 264 5.34 -21.64 -1.45
C GLN A 264 5.08 -22.17 -2.86
N ALA A 265 4.04 -23.00 -2.99
CA ALA A 265 3.55 -23.44 -4.28
C ALA A 265 3.16 -22.25 -5.16
N PHE A 266 3.52 -22.32 -6.43
CA PHE A 266 3.33 -21.26 -7.38
C PHE A 266 2.85 -21.78 -8.74
N LEU A 267 1.79 -21.17 -9.25
CA LEU A 267 1.22 -21.53 -10.56
C LEU A 267 1.83 -20.73 -11.71
N GLY A 268 2.10 -19.42 -11.50
CA GLY A 268 2.69 -18.54 -12.50
C GLY A 268 1.68 -17.90 -13.46
N VAL A 269 0.52 -17.49 -12.94
CA VAL A 269 -0.47 -16.72 -13.70
C VAL A 269 -0.78 -15.39 -13.02
N SER A 270 -1.06 -14.36 -13.85
CA SER A 270 -1.82 -13.19 -13.43
C SER A 270 -3.25 -13.39 -13.89
N SER A 271 -4.23 -13.12 -13.02
CA SER A 271 -5.64 -13.29 -13.35
C SER A 271 -6.46 -12.13 -12.77
N THR A 272 -7.63 -11.92 -13.35
CA THR A 272 -8.64 -10.97 -12.87
C THR A 272 -10.00 -11.66 -12.82
N ASP A 273 -10.91 -11.13 -11.99
CA ASP A 273 -12.24 -11.70 -11.89
C ASP A 273 -13.01 -11.54 -13.21
N VAL A 274 -13.67 -12.61 -13.65
CA VAL A 274 -14.54 -12.57 -14.84
C VAL A 274 -15.59 -11.47 -14.72
N ALA A 275 -16.10 -11.22 -13.50
CA ALA A 275 -17.08 -10.17 -13.23
C ALA A 275 -16.58 -8.76 -13.60
N SER A 276 -15.26 -8.52 -13.59
CA SER A 276 -14.64 -7.22 -13.93
C SER A 276 -14.38 -7.02 -15.42
N LEU A 277 -14.57 -8.06 -16.25
CA LEU A 277 -14.33 -7.98 -17.69
C LEU A 277 -15.37 -7.12 -18.39
N THR A 278 -14.92 -6.37 -19.39
CA THR A 278 -15.81 -5.64 -20.31
C THR A 278 -16.57 -6.59 -21.24
N ASP A 279 -17.73 -6.17 -21.73
CA ASP A 279 -18.53 -6.95 -22.70
C ASP A 279 -17.74 -7.31 -23.98
N ASP A 280 -16.85 -6.41 -24.41
CA ASP A 280 -15.98 -6.66 -25.57
C ASP A 280 -14.98 -7.78 -25.30
N ALA A 281 -14.34 -7.81 -24.11
CA ALA A 281 -13.43 -8.87 -23.71
C ALA A 281 -14.17 -10.22 -23.57
N ARG A 282 -15.33 -10.24 -22.93
CA ARG A 282 -16.17 -11.44 -22.83
C ARG A 282 -16.54 -12.00 -24.20
N THR A 283 -16.90 -11.13 -25.13
CA THR A 283 -17.23 -11.53 -26.51
C THR A 283 -16.00 -12.06 -27.24
N GLN A 284 -14.85 -11.41 -27.10
CA GLN A 284 -13.60 -11.79 -27.75
C GLN A 284 -13.14 -13.19 -27.33
N PHE A 285 -13.28 -13.54 -26.05
CA PHE A 285 -12.83 -14.82 -25.49
C PHE A 285 -13.97 -15.85 -25.29
N SER A 286 -15.16 -15.56 -25.85
CA SER A 286 -16.35 -16.45 -25.78
C SER A 286 -16.73 -16.83 -24.33
N ILE A 287 -16.67 -15.86 -23.39
CA ILE A 287 -16.96 -16.04 -21.98
C ILE A 287 -18.45 -15.73 -21.74
N ASP A 288 -19.24 -16.75 -21.38
CA ASP A 288 -20.69 -16.68 -21.14
C ASP A 288 -21.07 -16.83 -19.65
N ARG A 289 -20.07 -16.76 -18.74
CA ARG A 289 -20.23 -16.89 -17.30
C ARG A 289 -19.85 -15.61 -16.57
N ASP A 290 -20.30 -15.46 -15.30
CA ASP A 290 -20.07 -14.27 -14.48
C ASP A 290 -19.03 -14.48 -13.37
N ASP A 291 -18.56 -15.72 -13.19
CA ASP A 291 -17.62 -16.14 -12.15
C ASP A 291 -16.39 -16.83 -12.76
N GLY A 292 -15.30 -16.90 -11.99
CA GLY A 292 -14.04 -17.50 -12.40
C GLY A 292 -12.88 -16.50 -12.48
N ALA A 293 -11.68 -17.03 -12.66
CA ALA A 293 -10.45 -16.23 -12.79
C ALA A 293 -9.97 -16.20 -14.26
N PHE A 294 -10.09 -15.05 -14.91
CA PHE A 294 -9.62 -14.84 -16.28
C PHE A 294 -8.10 -14.63 -16.30
N VAL A 295 -7.36 -15.46 -17.02
CA VAL A 295 -5.90 -15.40 -17.15
C VAL A 295 -5.50 -14.25 -18.05
N THR A 296 -4.86 -13.23 -17.49
CA THR A 296 -4.37 -12.04 -18.19
C THR A 296 -2.91 -12.17 -18.61
N GLU A 297 -2.12 -12.99 -17.87
CA GLU A 297 -0.72 -13.24 -18.16
C GLU A 297 -0.34 -14.65 -17.67
N VAL A 298 0.57 -15.30 -18.39
CA VAL A 298 1.24 -16.54 -17.99
C VAL A 298 2.73 -16.27 -17.97
N VAL A 299 3.38 -16.55 -16.83
CA VAL A 299 4.83 -16.33 -16.66
C VAL A 299 5.56 -17.41 -17.48
N PRO A 300 6.43 -17.04 -18.43
CA PRO A 300 7.16 -18.00 -19.24
C PRO A 300 8.06 -18.91 -18.39
N GLY A 301 7.99 -20.23 -18.62
CA GLY A 301 8.74 -21.22 -17.86
C GLY A 301 8.15 -21.54 -16.48
N SER A 302 6.98 -21.01 -16.15
CA SER A 302 6.26 -21.34 -14.92
C SER A 302 5.48 -22.65 -15.04
N ALA A 303 4.99 -23.17 -13.92
CA ALA A 303 4.10 -24.32 -13.86
C ALA A 303 2.87 -24.17 -14.79
N ALA A 304 2.31 -22.98 -14.90
CA ALA A 304 1.20 -22.67 -15.78
C ALA A 304 1.58 -22.77 -17.27
N ASP A 305 2.75 -22.25 -17.66
CA ASP A 305 3.26 -22.33 -19.04
C ASP A 305 3.54 -23.78 -19.43
N ASP A 306 4.25 -24.51 -18.56
CA ASP A 306 4.56 -25.94 -18.78
C ASP A 306 3.29 -26.80 -18.77
N GLY A 307 2.30 -26.48 -17.93
CA GLY A 307 0.99 -27.13 -17.86
C GLY A 307 0.03 -26.74 -18.98
N GLY A 308 0.40 -25.76 -19.83
CA GLY A 308 -0.35 -25.39 -21.03
C GLY A 308 -1.50 -24.43 -20.80
N LEU A 309 -1.52 -23.69 -19.68
CA LEU A 309 -2.41 -22.53 -19.50
C LEU A 309 -2.04 -21.43 -20.50
N ARG A 310 -3.02 -20.60 -20.84
CA ARG A 310 -2.86 -19.50 -21.83
C ARG A 310 -3.60 -18.26 -21.40
N VAL A 311 -3.11 -17.12 -21.85
CA VAL A 311 -3.87 -15.87 -21.79
C VAL A 311 -5.21 -16.03 -22.50
N GLY A 312 -6.29 -15.68 -21.82
CA GLY A 312 -7.65 -15.86 -22.33
C GLY A 312 -8.40 -17.07 -21.75
N ASP A 313 -7.72 -17.98 -21.02
CA ASP A 313 -8.40 -19.03 -20.28
C ASP A 313 -9.16 -18.43 -19.08
N VAL A 314 -10.25 -19.06 -18.71
CA VAL A 314 -10.93 -18.80 -17.44
C VAL A 314 -10.76 -20.02 -16.55
N ILE A 315 -10.02 -19.91 -15.45
CA ILE A 315 -9.91 -20.97 -14.44
C ILE A 315 -11.23 -21.03 -13.68
N ILE A 316 -11.86 -22.22 -13.67
CA ILE A 316 -13.19 -22.43 -13.08
C ILE A 316 -13.19 -23.45 -11.95
N ALA A 317 -12.17 -24.32 -11.90
CA ALA A 317 -11.94 -25.22 -10.76
C ALA A 317 -10.45 -25.60 -10.68
N ILE A 318 -9.99 -25.93 -9.47
CA ILE A 318 -8.68 -26.55 -9.19
C ILE A 318 -8.96 -27.72 -8.24
N ASP A 319 -8.52 -28.94 -8.60
CA ASP A 319 -8.78 -30.19 -7.88
C ASP A 319 -10.27 -30.38 -7.52
N GLY A 320 -11.16 -29.98 -8.43
CA GLY A 320 -12.60 -30.03 -8.25
C GLY A 320 -13.16 -28.97 -7.28
N THR A 321 -12.34 -28.13 -6.68
CA THR A 321 -12.76 -26.97 -5.89
C THR A 321 -13.11 -25.81 -6.83
N ASN A 322 -14.32 -25.27 -6.73
CA ASN A 322 -14.79 -24.20 -7.60
C ASN A 322 -13.94 -22.91 -7.40
N VAL A 323 -13.55 -22.29 -8.50
CA VAL A 323 -12.94 -20.97 -8.57
C VAL A 323 -14.00 -19.97 -9.04
N THR A 324 -14.29 -18.97 -8.22
CA THR A 324 -15.26 -17.91 -8.52
C THR A 324 -14.58 -16.54 -8.74
N THR A 325 -13.39 -16.37 -8.16
CA THR A 325 -12.59 -15.15 -8.22
C THR A 325 -11.11 -15.47 -8.47
N SER A 326 -10.33 -14.46 -8.83
CA SER A 326 -8.86 -14.55 -8.92
C SER A 326 -8.21 -14.87 -7.56
N SER A 327 -8.82 -14.42 -6.45
CA SER A 327 -8.35 -14.72 -5.10
C SER A 327 -8.49 -16.20 -4.74
N ASP A 328 -9.51 -16.90 -5.25
CA ASP A 328 -9.69 -18.34 -5.01
C ASP A 328 -8.53 -19.15 -5.60
N VAL A 329 -8.04 -18.78 -6.80
CA VAL A 329 -6.87 -19.43 -7.41
C VAL A 329 -5.67 -19.35 -6.48
N ARG A 330 -5.41 -18.16 -5.93
CA ARG A 330 -4.30 -17.95 -4.99
C ARG A 330 -4.49 -18.82 -3.74
N ALA A 331 -5.66 -18.73 -3.11
CA ALA A 331 -5.95 -19.47 -1.88
C ALA A 331 -5.75 -20.98 -2.06
N ILE A 332 -6.28 -21.56 -3.15
CA ILE A 332 -6.16 -22.98 -3.41
C ILE A 332 -4.70 -23.38 -3.68
N VAL A 333 -3.98 -22.60 -4.52
CA VAL A 333 -2.57 -22.90 -4.84
C VAL A 333 -1.69 -22.81 -3.61
N THR A 334 -1.94 -21.86 -2.70
CA THR A 334 -1.15 -21.68 -1.47
C THR A 334 -1.35 -22.79 -0.44
N ASP A 335 -2.46 -23.54 -0.51
CA ASP A 335 -2.72 -24.71 0.34
C ASP A 335 -1.93 -25.96 -0.11
N HIS A 336 -1.25 -25.90 -1.26
CA HIS A 336 -0.43 -26.99 -1.79
C HIS A 336 1.06 -26.79 -1.50
N GLU A 337 1.85 -27.86 -1.68
CA GLU A 337 3.31 -27.81 -1.60
C GLU A 337 3.93 -27.66 -3.01
N PRO A 338 5.11 -27.03 -3.17
CA PRO A 338 5.85 -27.04 -4.43
C PRO A 338 6.12 -28.48 -4.90
N GLY A 339 5.76 -28.78 -6.13
CA GLY A 339 5.89 -30.13 -6.72
C GLY A 339 4.59 -30.94 -6.71
N ASP A 340 3.52 -30.46 -6.08
CA ASP A 340 2.22 -31.12 -6.16
C ASP A 340 1.64 -31.01 -7.57
N GLU A 341 0.98 -32.08 -8.04
CA GLU A 341 0.19 -32.07 -9.26
C GLU A 341 -1.24 -31.67 -8.94
N VAL A 342 -1.77 -30.68 -9.65
CA VAL A 342 -3.16 -30.22 -9.52
C VAL A 342 -3.88 -30.31 -10.86
N ASP A 343 -5.16 -30.67 -10.84
CA ASP A 343 -6.03 -30.68 -12.01
C ASP A 343 -6.79 -29.35 -12.11
N ILE A 344 -6.49 -28.57 -13.16
CA ILE A 344 -7.08 -27.25 -13.39
C ILE A 344 -8.10 -27.36 -14.51
N THR A 345 -9.38 -27.08 -14.20
CA THR A 345 -10.43 -26.95 -15.21
C THR A 345 -10.50 -25.52 -15.69
N VAL A 346 -10.36 -25.33 -17.00
CA VAL A 346 -10.44 -24.01 -17.64
C VAL A 346 -11.56 -23.97 -18.67
N LEU A 347 -12.16 -22.80 -18.84
CA LEU A 347 -12.99 -22.48 -20.01
C LEU A 347 -12.09 -21.81 -21.05
N ARG A 348 -11.93 -22.46 -22.22
CA ARG A 348 -11.12 -21.99 -23.35
C ARG A 348 -11.96 -22.00 -24.62
N ASP A 349 -12.08 -20.85 -25.28
CA ASP A 349 -12.87 -20.71 -26.52
C ASP A 349 -14.32 -21.25 -26.41
N GLY A 350 -14.94 -21.06 -25.21
CA GLY A 350 -16.30 -21.52 -24.92
C GLY A 350 -16.44 -23.01 -24.62
N SER A 351 -15.35 -23.75 -24.44
CA SER A 351 -15.33 -25.17 -24.08
C SER A 351 -14.52 -25.40 -22.81
N GLU A 352 -14.97 -26.33 -21.96
CA GLU A 352 -14.19 -26.77 -20.82
C GLU A 352 -13.04 -27.69 -21.26
N ASP A 353 -11.85 -27.42 -20.70
CA ASP A 353 -10.63 -28.23 -20.88
C ASP A 353 -10.05 -28.52 -19.50
N GLU A 354 -9.39 -29.67 -19.33
CA GLU A 354 -8.78 -30.08 -18.08
C GLU A 354 -7.25 -30.19 -18.28
N LEU A 355 -6.49 -29.51 -17.43
CA LEU A 355 -5.03 -29.46 -17.51
C LEU A 355 -4.47 -30.01 -16.19
N THR A 356 -3.51 -30.93 -16.26
CA THR A 356 -2.74 -31.36 -15.09
C THR A 356 -1.46 -30.52 -15.03
N VAL A 357 -1.25 -29.82 -13.92
CA VAL A 357 -0.14 -28.90 -13.72
C VAL A 357 0.66 -29.30 -12.49
N THR A 358 1.98 -29.43 -12.63
CA THR A 358 2.86 -29.59 -11.48
C THR A 358 3.23 -28.20 -10.95
N LEU A 359 2.82 -27.88 -9.72
CA LEU A 359 3.09 -26.59 -9.13
C LEU A 359 4.59 -26.37 -8.92
N GLY A 360 5.07 -25.21 -9.35
CA GLY A 360 6.45 -24.77 -9.13
C GLY A 360 6.67 -24.25 -7.71
N ARG A 361 7.91 -23.87 -7.42
CA ARG A 361 8.28 -23.08 -6.24
C ARG A 361 8.42 -21.62 -6.67
N ARG A 362 7.87 -20.70 -5.92
CA ARG A 362 7.92 -19.27 -6.26
C ARG A 362 9.33 -18.70 -6.39
N GLY A 363 10.34 -19.31 -5.80
CA GLY A 363 11.74 -18.88 -5.87
C GLY A 363 12.56 -19.48 -7.03
N ASP A 364 12.02 -20.42 -7.79
CA ASP A 364 12.77 -21.16 -8.84
C ASP A 364 12.61 -20.53 -10.24
N GLU A 365 11.90 -19.42 -10.35
CA GLU A 365 11.64 -18.73 -11.62
C GLU A 365 12.81 -17.79 -11.96
N SER A 366 13.71 -18.27 -12.78
CA SER A 366 14.88 -17.53 -13.28
C SER A 366 14.85 -17.33 -14.80
#